data_04090321f73a7d1b78f58e94030d9b0e
#
_entry.id   04090321f73a7d1b78f58e94030d9b0e
#
_cell.length_a   1.000
_cell.length_b   1.000
_cell.length_c   1.000
_cell.angle_alpha   90.00
_cell.angle_beta   90.00
_cell.angle_gamma   90.00
#
_symmetry.space_group_name_H-M   'P 1'
#
loop_
_entity.id
_entity.type
_entity.pdbx_description
1 polymer ?
#
loop_
_entity_poly.entity_id
_entity_poly.type
_entity_poly.pdbx_seq_one_letter_code
_entity_poly.pdbx_strand_id
1 'polypeptide(L)'
;MLLFWILLTVVVCFFLYLYMIMPNTSRRSKILPYLKRDYAHRGLHDSSRLIPENSMPAFREAVKQNLAIELDIHLTRDGKVVVFHDESLKRICNAEGTVEDSTFDALQHLHLSGTSEHMPLFSDVLRYVNGRVPLLIELKLPDSNMKLCPAAWDILKDYKGPYMVQSFNSLGIRWFHKHAPQVLRGQLSSALTRTNPENPFLARFCVQFLLTNLICRPDFISYKLADAGNPSVWLNHYLYHIPMAVWTLRNQKAYKTARNKYDMYIFEGFSVK
;
A
#
# COMPACT_ATOMS: atom_id res chain seq x y z
N MET A 1 -37.20 -14.99 28.08
CA MET A 1 -37.40 -13.89 27.12
C MET A 1 -36.15 -12.99 27.00
N LEU A 2 -35.67 -12.38 28.10
CA LEU A 2 -34.48 -11.48 28.06
C LEU A 2 -33.22 -12.15 27.49
N LEU A 3 -32.85 -13.35 27.97
CA LEU A 3 -31.69 -14.12 27.50
C LEU A 3 -31.76 -14.41 25.97
N PHE A 4 -32.96 -14.73 25.48
CA PHE A 4 -33.17 -14.96 24.04
C PHE A 4 -32.85 -13.69 23.21
N TRP A 5 -33.33 -12.51 23.63
CA TRP A 5 -33.06 -11.26 22.93
C TRP A 5 -31.60 -10.84 23.00
N ILE A 6 -30.93 -11.10 24.12
CA ILE A 6 -29.48 -10.86 24.26
C ILE A 6 -28.71 -11.75 23.28
N LEU A 7 -28.98 -13.05 23.24
CA LEU A 7 -28.35 -13.99 22.33
C LEU A 7 -28.59 -13.61 20.86
N LEU A 8 -29.84 -13.29 20.52
CA LEU A 8 -30.19 -12.86 19.17
C LEU A 8 -29.41 -11.59 18.77
N THR A 9 -29.32 -10.60 19.66
CA THR A 9 -28.55 -9.36 19.40
C THR A 9 -27.07 -9.66 19.16
N VAL A 10 -26.46 -10.51 20.00
CA VAL A 10 -25.05 -10.90 19.84
C VAL A 10 -24.82 -11.58 18.49
N VAL A 11 -25.70 -12.50 18.10
CA VAL A 11 -25.62 -13.20 16.81
C VAL A 11 -25.74 -12.22 15.64
N VAL A 12 -26.71 -11.31 15.69
CA VAL A 12 -26.91 -10.29 14.65
C VAL A 12 -25.68 -9.36 14.55
N CYS A 13 -25.17 -8.87 15.70
CA CYS A 13 -23.96 -8.04 15.73
C CYS A 13 -22.74 -8.78 15.15
N PHE A 14 -22.60 -10.07 15.46
CA PHE A 14 -21.51 -10.89 14.92
C PHE A 14 -21.58 -11.04 13.39
N PHE A 15 -22.77 -11.34 12.84
CA PHE A 15 -22.92 -11.42 11.38
C PHE A 15 -22.76 -10.06 10.71
N LEU A 16 -23.23 -8.98 11.34
CA LEU A 16 -22.99 -7.62 10.84
C LEU A 16 -21.48 -7.30 10.79
N TYR A 17 -20.75 -7.65 11.86
CA TYR A 17 -19.30 -7.48 11.89
C TYR A 17 -18.61 -8.27 10.78
N LEU A 18 -18.96 -9.56 10.59
CA LEU A 18 -18.43 -10.37 9.48
C LEU A 18 -18.71 -9.70 8.13
N TYR A 19 -19.94 -9.22 7.91
CA TYR A 19 -20.29 -8.52 6.67
C TYR A 19 -19.48 -7.24 6.46
N MET A 20 -19.21 -6.48 7.54
CA MET A 20 -18.40 -5.25 7.45
C MET A 20 -16.96 -5.54 7.03
N ILE A 21 -16.32 -6.56 7.61
CA ILE A 21 -14.93 -6.91 7.31
C ILE A 21 -14.77 -7.72 6.02
N MET A 22 -15.85 -8.13 5.37
CA MET A 22 -15.82 -9.00 4.20
C MET A 22 -15.12 -8.32 3.01
N PRO A 23 -14.09 -8.95 2.42
CA PRO A 23 -13.39 -8.45 1.23
C PRO A 23 -14.13 -8.83 -0.06
N ASN A 24 -13.55 -8.47 -1.21
CA ASN A 24 -13.99 -8.98 -2.50
C ASN A 24 -13.36 -10.34 -2.79
N THR A 25 -14.14 -11.40 -2.77
CA THR A 25 -13.65 -12.77 -3.02
C THR A 25 -13.81 -13.22 -4.48
N SER A 26 -14.50 -12.43 -5.32
CA SER A 26 -14.83 -12.83 -6.70
C SER A 26 -13.65 -12.75 -7.69
N ARG A 27 -12.54 -12.11 -7.31
CA ARG A 27 -11.41 -11.82 -8.20
C ARG A 27 -10.12 -12.58 -7.85
N ARG A 28 -10.20 -13.65 -7.09
CA ARG A 28 -9.05 -14.45 -6.65
C ARG A 28 -8.16 -14.95 -7.80
N SER A 29 -8.73 -15.35 -8.92
CA SER A 29 -7.94 -15.80 -10.08
C SER A 29 -7.07 -14.70 -10.67
N LYS A 30 -7.52 -13.44 -10.61
CA LYS A 30 -6.78 -12.29 -11.16
C LYS A 30 -5.56 -11.91 -10.33
N ILE A 31 -5.54 -12.22 -9.03
CA ILE A 31 -4.41 -11.89 -8.16
C ILE A 31 -3.30 -12.95 -8.15
N LEU A 32 -3.56 -14.17 -8.65
CA LEU A 32 -2.59 -15.27 -8.65
C LEU A 32 -1.19 -14.90 -9.17
N PRO A 33 -1.03 -14.13 -10.26
CA PRO A 33 0.30 -13.75 -10.77
C PRO A 33 1.14 -12.90 -9.81
N TYR A 34 0.51 -12.31 -8.78
CA TYR A 34 1.14 -11.42 -7.81
C TYR A 34 1.55 -12.14 -6.52
N LEU A 35 1.03 -13.39 -6.32
CA LEU A 35 1.27 -14.13 -5.08
C LEU A 35 2.65 -14.79 -5.06
N LYS A 36 3.14 -15.08 -3.84
CA LYS A 36 4.43 -15.71 -3.56
C LYS A 36 5.62 -14.96 -4.17
N ARG A 37 5.48 -13.63 -4.29
CA ARG A 37 6.52 -12.73 -4.79
C ARG A 37 7.10 -11.86 -3.69
N ASP A 38 8.37 -11.54 -3.87
CA ASP A 38 9.11 -10.63 -3.03
C ASP A 38 9.02 -9.23 -3.62
N TYR A 39 8.47 -8.30 -2.85
CA TYR A 39 8.29 -6.89 -3.21
C TYR A 39 9.36 -6.06 -2.51
N ALA A 40 10.26 -5.46 -3.27
CA ALA A 40 11.25 -4.53 -2.75
C ALA A 40 10.51 -3.25 -2.31
N HIS A 41 10.47 -3.01 -0.99
CA HIS A 41 9.83 -1.86 -0.36
C HIS A 41 10.50 -0.57 -0.80
N ARG A 42 9.74 0.32 -1.47
CA ARG A 42 10.25 1.57 -2.09
C ARG A 42 11.41 1.34 -3.09
N GLY A 43 11.35 0.21 -3.82
CA GLY A 43 12.44 -0.29 -4.64
C GLY A 43 13.53 -1.01 -3.83
N LEU A 44 14.54 -1.56 -4.53
CA LEU A 44 15.68 -2.21 -3.86
C LEU A 44 16.72 -1.15 -3.49
N HIS A 45 16.39 -0.34 -2.49
CA HIS A 45 17.23 0.74 -1.98
C HIS A 45 18.33 0.22 -1.05
N ASP A 46 19.45 0.94 -0.99
CA ASP A 46 20.60 0.60 -0.13
C ASP A 46 21.40 1.88 0.20
N SER A 47 21.29 2.37 1.41
CA SER A 47 21.98 3.60 1.85
C SER A 47 23.50 3.46 1.82
N SER A 48 24.05 2.27 2.03
CA SER A 48 25.50 2.03 1.96
C SER A 48 26.06 2.16 0.53
N ARG A 49 25.20 1.97 -0.48
CA ARG A 49 25.53 2.14 -1.90
C ARG A 49 25.00 3.47 -2.49
N LEU A 50 24.55 4.39 -1.65
CA LEU A 50 23.94 5.66 -2.06
C LEU A 50 22.75 5.48 -3.03
N ILE A 51 21.94 4.44 -2.81
CA ILE A 51 20.71 4.15 -3.55
C ILE A 51 19.53 4.53 -2.66
N PRO A 52 18.94 5.73 -2.85
CA PRO A 52 17.80 6.17 -2.00
C PRO A 52 16.54 5.36 -2.25
N GLU A 53 15.66 5.31 -1.24
CA GLU A 53 14.31 4.79 -1.38
C GLU A 53 13.50 5.59 -2.42
N ASN A 54 12.54 4.96 -3.10
CA ASN A 54 11.66 5.59 -4.09
C ASN A 54 12.42 6.35 -5.21
N SER A 55 13.59 5.87 -5.59
CA SER A 55 14.46 6.48 -6.62
C SER A 55 14.60 5.60 -7.85
N MET A 56 14.99 6.21 -8.98
CA MET A 56 15.23 5.46 -10.20
C MET A 56 16.31 4.38 -10.07
N PRO A 57 17.45 4.58 -9.37
CA PRO A 57 18.39 3.51 -9.09
C PRO A 57 17.81 2.35 -8.30
N ALA A 58 16.97 2.60 -7.27
CA ALA A 58 16.33 1.55 -6.48
C ALA A 58 15.40 0.68 -7.34
N PHE A 59 14.68 1.29 -8.27
CA PHE A 59 13.83 0.56 -9.22
C PHE A 59 14.65 -0.22 -10.26
N ARG A 60 15.77 0.34 -10.71
CA ARG A 60 16.71 -0.37 -11.61
C ARG A 60 17.27 -1.63 -10.97
N GLU A 61 17.70 -1.55 -9.71
CA GLU A 61 18.22 -2.71 -8.98
C GLU A 61 17.13 -3.78 -8.74
N ALA A 62 15.89 -3.38 -8.40
CA ALA A 62 14.78 -4.31 -8.26
C ALA A 62 14.47 -5.05 -9.58
N VAL A 63 14.36 -4.32 -10.69
CA VAL A 63 14.14 -4.92 -12.03
C VAL A 63 15.26 -5.86 -12.42
N LYS A 64 16.54 -5.47 -12.21
CA LYS A 64 17.72 -6.29 -12.51
C LYS A 64 17.71 -7.62 -11.78
N GLN A 65 17.16 -7.65 -10.55
CA GLN A 65 17.05 -8.86 -9.75
C GLN A 65 15.72 -9.60 -9.91
N ASN A 66 14.86 -9.16 -10.84
CA ASN A 66 13.51 -9.71 -11.08
C ASN A 66 12.65 -9.71 -9.81
N LEU A 67 12.77 -8.67 -8.98
CA LEU A 67 11.93 -8.45 -7.81
C LEU A 67 10.73 -7.60 -8.18
N ALA A 68 9.57 -7.89 -7.60
CA ALA A 68 8.44 -6.98 -7.66
C ALA A 68 8.78 -5.70 -6.88
N ILE A 69 8.17 -4.57 -7.27
CA ILE A 69 8.42 -3.27 -6.67
C ILE A 69 7.19 -2.83 -5.91
N GLU A 70 7.38 -2.45 -4.66
CA GLU A 70 6.45 -1.61 -3.95
C GLU A 70 6.95 -0.16 -4.01
N LEU A 71 6.06 0.80 -4.23
CA LEU A 71 6.37 2.23 -4.32
C LEU A 71 5.21 3.10 -3.88
N ASP A 72 5.51 4.34 -3.48
CA ASP A 72 4.55 5.31 -2.95
C ASP A 72 4.35 6.47 -3.91
N ILE A 73 3.12 6.92 -4.13
CA ILE A 73 2.84 8.07 -5.01
C ILE A 73 2.08 9.17 -4.30
N HIS A 74 2.46 10.42 -4.62
CA HIS A 74 1.82 11.66 -4.18
C HIS A 74 1.39 12.51 -5.37
N LEU A 75 0.50 13.47 -5.10
CA LEU A 75 0.09 14.49 -6.08
C LEU A 75 0.70 15.83 -5.68
N THR A 76 1.48 16.45 -6.56
CA THR A 76 2.01 17.79 -6.35
C THR A 76 0.92 18.87 -6.49
N ARG A 77 1.21 20.09 -6.02
CA ARG A 77 0.29 21.24 -6.15
C ARG A 77 -0.11 21.52 -7.59
N ASP A 78 0.79 21.35 -8.54
CA ASP A 78 0.58 21.54 -9.99
C ASP A 78 0.07 20.27 -10.71
N GLY A 79 -0.40 19.27 -9.95
CA GLY A 79 -1.09 18.09 -10.49
C GLY A 79 -0.20 17.03 -11.13
N LYS A 80 1.10 17.01 -10.81
CA LYS A 80 2.01 15.93 -11.24
C LYS A 80 1.98 14.80 -10.23
N VAL A 81 1.99 13.55 -10.70
CA VAL A 81 2.12 12.38 -9.84
C VAL A 81 3.60 12.03 -9.72
N VAL A 82 4.11 12.09 -8.50
CA VAL A 82 5.52 11.83 -8.16
C VAL A 82 5.65 10.62 -7.26
N VAL A 83 6.86 10.04 -7.20
CA VAL A 83 7.13 8.88 -6.35
C VAL A 83 7.93 9.32 -5.12
N PHE A 84 7.30 9.25 -3.95
CA PHE A 84 7.84 9.65 -2.66
C PHE A 84 7.02 9.03 -1.54
N HIS A 85 7.58 8.87 -0.32
CA HIS A 85 6.84 8.20 0.77
C HIS A 85 6.20 9.17 1.78
N ASP A 86 6.99 10.13 2.29
CA ASP A 86 6.57 10.99 3.40
C ASP A 86 5.71 12.16 2.90
N GLU A 87 4.80 12.66 3.73
CA GLU A 87 4.13 13.93 3.47
C GLU A 87 5.16 15.09 3.52
N SER A 88 6.04 15.08 4.54
CA SER A 88 7.08 16.08 4.71
C SER A 88 8.34 15.76 3.92
N LEU A 89 8.95 16.80 3.33
CA LEU A 89 10.21 16.71 2.61
C LEU A 89 11.45 16.55 3.53
N LYS A 90 11.26 16.70 4.86
CA LYS A 90 12.36 16.83 5.83
C LYS A 90 13.28 15.63 5.89
N ARG A 91 12.75 14.42 6.04
CA ARG A 91 13.56 13.21 6.27
C ARG A 91 14.47 12.87 5.10
N ILE A 92 13.94 12.91 3.89
CA ILE A 92 14.64 12.46 2.68
C ILE A 92 15.34 13.60 1.95
N CYS A 93 14.72 14.78 1.89
CA CYS A 93 15.26 15.91 1.12
C CYS A 93 15.94 16.97 2.00
N ASN A 94 15.86 16.86 3.34
CA ASN A 94 16.32 17.88 4.30
C ASN A 94 15.78 19.29 3.99
N ALA A 95 14.54 19.37 3.46
CA ALA A 95 13.84 20.59 3.11
C ALA A 95 12.56 20.74 3.93
N GLU A 96 12.07 21.96 4.10
CA GLU A 96 10.79 22.22 4.73
C GLU A 96 9.66 22.13 3.70
N GLY A 97 8.41 21.87 4.16
CA GLY A 97 7.23 21.76 3.35
C GLY A 97 6.80 20.33 3.05
N THR A 98 5.78 20.21 2.19
CA THR A 98 5.16 18.95 1.79
C THR A 98 5.20 18.78 0.27
N VAL A 99 4.97 17.55 -0.21
CA VAL A 99 4.86 17.28 -1.65
C VAL A 99 3.61 18.00 -2.22
N GLU A 100 2.51 17.93 -1.50
CA GLU A 100 1.21 18.49 -1.93
C GLU A 100 1.22 20.01 -2.08
N ASP A 101 2.03 20.71 -1.29
CA ASP A 101 2.17 22.17 -1.34
C ASP A 101 3.23 22.65 -2.35
N SER A 102 4.00 21.72 -2.92
CA SER A 102 5.10 22.02 -3.83
C SER A 102 4.73 21.77 -5.30
N THR A 103 5.31 22.56 -6.22
CA THR A 103 5.29 22.22 -7.65
C THR A 103 6.35 21.19 -7.97
N PHE A 104 6.14 20.43 -9.06
CA PHE A 104 7.13 19.46 -9.51
C PHE A 104 8.48 20.10 -9.82
N ASP A 105 8.48 21.28 -10.44
CA ASP A 105 9.72 22.04 -10.72
C ASP A 105 10.49 22.34 -9.44
N ALA A 106 9.84 22.82 -8.40
CA ALA A 106 10.49 23.06 -7.09
C ALA A 106 11.08 21.77 -6.50
N LEU A 107 10.38 20.63 -6.60
CA LEU A 107 10.85 19.33 -6.11
C LEU A 107 12.07 18.80 -6.87
N GLN A 108 12.23 19.16 -8.13
CA GLN A 108 13.40 18.74 -8.94
C GLN A 108 14.72 19.40 -8.49
N HIS A 109 14.66 20.48 -7.71
CA HIS A 109 15.86 21.08 -7.11
C HIS A 109 16.30 20.40 -5.80
N LEU A 110 15.50 19.44 -5.30
CA LEU A 110 15.79 18.71 -4.06
C LEU A 110 16.48 17.37 -4.37
N HIS A 111 17.43 17.02 -3.52
CA HIS A 111 18.16 15.76 -3.60
C HIS A 111 17.65 14.73 -2.61
N LEU A 112 17.52 13.47 -3.04
CA LEU A 112 17.10 12.37 -2.18
C LEU A 112 18.29 11.87 -1.33
N SER A 113 18.14 11.91 -0.01
CA SER A 113 19.12 11.39 0.96
C SER A 113 20.57 11.88 0.72
N GLY A 114 20.74 13.14 0.26
CA GLY A 114 22.05 13.74 0.01
C GLY A 114 22.80 13.16 -1.21
N THR A 115 22.14 12.41 -2.06
CA THR A 115 22.68 11.89 -3.32
C THR A 115 22.45 12.86 -4.49
N SER A 116 22.85 12.51 -5.71
CA SER A 116 22.48 13.25 -6.93
C SER A 116 21.11 12.90 -7.50
N GLU A 117 20.37 11.98 -6.84
CA GLU A 117 19.06 11.54 -7.32
C GLU A 117 17.96 12.53 -6.90
N HIS A 118 16.96 12.68 -7.77
CA HIS A 118 15.80 13.53 -7.56
C HIS A 118 14.51 12.71 -7.48
N MET A 119 13.43 13.34 -7.01
CA MET A 119 12.11 12.71 -6.94
C MET A 119 11.60 12.39 -8.36
N PRO A 120 11.35 11.11 -8.70
CA PRO A 120 10.94 10.76 -10.05
C PRO A 120 9.47 11.03 -10.31
N LEU A 121 9.10 11.35 -11.54
CA LEU A 121 7.72 11.27 -12.01
C LEU A 121 7.25 9.80 -12.03
N PHE A 122 6.03 9.58 -11.62
CA PHE A 122 5.44 8.24 -11.67
C PHE A 122 5.39 7.68 -13.11
N SER A 123 5.09 8.52 -14.10
CA SER A 123 5.12 8.15 -15.52
C SER A 123 6.50 7.66 -16.00
N ASP A 124 7.59 8.23 -15.47
CA ASP A 124 8.94 7.83 -15.84
C ASP A 124 9.31 6.48 -15.23
N VAL A 125 8.89 6.23 -13.99
CA VAL A 125 9.02 4.92 -13.35
C VAL A 125 8.28 3.85 -14.15
N LEU A 126 7.02 4.09 -14.54
CA LEU A 126 6.24 3.15 -15.36
C LEU A 126 6.88 2.88 -16.70
N ARG A 127 7.38 3.94 -17.38
CA ARG A 127 8.09 3.81 -18.66
C ARG A 127 9.34 2.97 -18.50
N TYR A 128 10.10 3.19 -17.43
CA TYR A 128 11.30 2.38 -17.16
C TYR A 128 10.95 0.93 -16.84
N VAL A 129 9.99 0.68 -15.91
CA VAL A 129 9.62 -0.69 -15.52
C VAL A 129 9.04 -1.45 -16.71
N ASN A 130 8.18 -0.83 -17.50
CA ASN A 130 7.63 -1.34 -18.77
C ASN A 130 7.16 -2.81 -18.67
N GLY A 131 6.46 -3.15 -17.60
CA GLY A 131 5.90 -4.49 -17.40
C GLY A 131 6.88 -5.61 -17.02
N ARG A 132 8.18 -5.31 -16.86
CA ARG A 132 9.21 -6.32 -16.57
C ARG A 132 9.03 -6.99 -15.20
N VAL A 133 8.49 -6.27 -14.23
CA VAL A 133 8.18 -6.78 -12.89
C VAL A 133 6.83 -6.22 -12.42
N PRO A 134 6.11 -6.91 -11.52
CA PRO A 134 4.88 -6.40 -10.94
C PRO A 134 5.12 -5.17 -10.05
N LEU A 135 4.14 -4.25 -10.05
CA LEU A 135 4.13 -3.07 -9.19
C LEU A 135 3.01 -3.18 -8.14
N LEU A 136 3.34 -2.83 -6.90
CA LEU A 136 2.41 -2.56 -5.82
C LEU A 136 2.51 -1.07 -5.48
N ILE A 137 1.46 -0.31 -5.80
CA ILE A 137 1.48 1.15 -5.78
C ILE A 137 0.66 1.63 -4.58
N GLU A 138 1.31 2.27 -3.61
CA GLU A 138 0.63 2.92 -2.50
C GLU A 138 0.18 4.33 -2.88
N LEU A 139 -1.12 4.60 -2.70
CA LEU A 139 -1.70 5.92 -2.86
C LEU A 139 -1.58 6.68 -1.54
N LYS A 140 -0.73 7.70 -1.48
CA LYS A 140 -0.61 8.59 -0.32
C LYS A 140 -1.73 9.64 -0.38
N LEU A 141 -2.69 9.47 0.50
CA LEU A 141 -3.90 10.31 0.59
C LEU A 141 -3.99 10.83 2.03
N PRO A 142 -3.26 11.89 2.37
CA PRO A 142 -3.15 12.37 3.74
C PRO A 142 -4.49 12.86 4.31
N ASP A 143 -5.37 13.35 3.45
CA ASP A 143 -6.68 13.88 3.79
C ASP A 143 -7.83 13.21 3.00
N SER A 144 -9.00 13.82 2.97
CA SER A 144 -10.14 13.40 2.16
C SER A 144 -10.07 13.82 0.68
N ASN A 145 -8.99 14.47 0.26
CA ASN A 145 -8.79 14.90 -1.12
C ASN A 145 -8.39 13.73 -2.02
N MET A 146 -9.31 13.28 -2.85
CA MET A 146 -9.09 12.11 -3.72
C MET A 146 -8.49 12.48 -5.09
N LYS A 147 -7.95 13.69 -5.30
CA LYS A 147 -7.42 14.14 -6.62
C LYS A 147 -6.28 13.26 -7.12
N LEU A 148 -5.49 12.65 -6.24
CA LEU A 148 -4.47 11.69 -6.63
C LEU A 148 -5.09 10.48 -7.36
N CYS A 149 -6.28 10.01 -6.98
CA CYS A 149 -6.88 8.81 -7.57
C CYS A 149 -7.15 8.97 -9.08
N PRO A 150 -7.88 10.00 -9.57
CA PRO A 150 -8.04 10.21 -11.00
C PRO A 150 -6.72 10.52 -11.71
N ALA A 151 -5.81 11.31 -11.12
CA ALA A 151 -4.51 11.60 -11.73
C ALA A 151 -3.65 10.33 -11.90
N ALA A 152 -3.61 9.46 -10.90
CA ALA A 152 -2.93 8.17 -11.00
C ALA A 152 -3.59 7.26 -12.03
N TRP A 153 -4.92 7.22 -12.06
CA TRP A 153 -5.66 6.43 -13.05
C TRP A 153 -5.42 6.89 -14.48
N ASP A 154 -5.36 8.19 -14.73
CA ASP A 154 -5.07 8.72 -16.08
C ASP A 154 -3.71 8.27 -16.61
N ILE A 155 -2.74 8.01 -15.72
CA ILE A 155 -1.44 7.44 -16.09
C ILE A 155 -1.53 5.90 -16.22
N LEU A 156 -2.24 5.24 -15.28
CA LEU A 156 -2.28 3.79 -15.18
C LEU A 156 -3.16 3.10 -16.22
N LYS A 157 -4.20 3.76 -16.74
CA LYS A 157 -5.14 3.19 -17.72
C LYS A 157 -4.47 2.71 -19.01
N ASP A 158 -3.35 3.34 -19.38
CA ASP A 158 -2.58 3.03 -20.59
C ASP A 158 -1.38 2.10 -20.31
N TYR A 159 -1.04 1.89 -19.03
CA TYR A 159 0.06 1.01 -18.65
C TYR A 159 -0.31 -0.47 -18.83
N LYS A 160 0.51 -1.21 -19.57
CA LYS A 160 0.23 -2.64 -19.91
C LYS A 160 0.91 -3.64 -18.97
N GLY A 161 1.76 -3.17 -18.07
CA GLY A 161 2.43 -4.03 -17.09
C GLY A 161 1.51 -4.48 -15.95
N PRO A 162 1.91 -5.52 -15.20
CA PRO A 162 1.15 -5.99 -14.04
C PRO A 162 1.29 -5.00 -12.87
N TYR A 163 0.17 -4.56 -12.31
CA TYR A 163 0.15 -3.69 -11.12
C TYR A 163 -1.07 -3.91 -10.25
N MET A 164 -0.94 -3.50 -9.01
CA MET A 164 -2.02 -3.39 -8.01
C MET A 164 -1.87 -2.06 -7.27
N VAL A 165 -2.96 -1.56 -6.72
CA VAL A 165 -2.95 -0.36 -5.87
C VAL A 165 -3.28 -0.72 -4.42
N GLN A 166 -2.74 0.05 -3.46
CA GLN A 166 -3.07 -0.04 -2.05
C GLN A 166 -3.12 1.33 -1.40
N SER A 167 -3.81 1.47 -0.28
CA SER A 167 -3.82 2.69 0.53
C SER A 167 -4.29 2.41 1.95
N PHE A 168 -3.81 3.20 2.92
CA PHE A 168 -4.44 3.32 4.24
C PHE A 168 -5.81 3.99 4.17
N ASN A 169 -5.97 4.92 3.22
CA ASN A 169 -7.23 5.63 3.04
C ASN A 169 -8.22 4.78 2.24
N SER A 170 -9.20 4.21 2.94
CA SER A 170 -10.23 3.35 2.33
C SER A 170 -11.09 4.07 1.29
N LEU A 171 -11.18 5.41 1.32
CA LEU A 171 -11.91 6.19 0.31
C LEU A 171 -11.17 6.17 -1.03
N GLY A 172 -9.83 6.17 -1.04
CA GLY A 172 -9.04 5.97 -2.26
C GLY A 172 -9.29 4.59 -2.88
N ILE A 173 -9.30 3.53 -2.05
CA ILE A 173 -9.61 2.16 -2.50
C ILE A 173 -11.05 2.07 -3.02
N ARG A 174 -12.00 2.75 -2.35
CA ARG A 174 -13.39 2.87 -2.83
C ARG A 174 -13.47 3.61 -4.17
N TRP A 175 -12.64 4.64 -4.37
CA TRP A 175 -12.60 5.35 -5.65
C TRP A 175 -12.23 4.39 -6.79
N PHE A 176 -11.16 3.62 -6.65
CA PHE A 176 -10.76 2.60 -7.62
C PHE A 176 -11.82 1.50 -7.79
N HIS A 177 -12.51 1.11 -6.71
CA HIS A 177 -13.63 0.17 -6.81
C HIS A 177 -14.70 0.66 -7.79
N LYS A 178 -15.01 1.97 -7.75
CA LYS A 178 -16.11 2.54 -8.53
C LYS A 178 -15.71 2.93 -9.96
N HIS A 179 -14.51 3.50 -10.13
CA HIS A 179 -14.11 4.16 -11.37
C HIS A 179 -13.11 3.35 -12.20
N ALA A 180 -12.38 2.42 -11.59
CA ALA A 180 -11.43 1.53 -12.25
C ALA A 180 -11.56 0.09 -11.71
N PRO A 181 -12.75 -0.55 -11.87
CA PRO A 181 -13.06 -1.84 -11.24
C PRO A 181 -12.14 -2.98 -11.71
N GLN A 182 -11.47 -2.85 -12.84
CA GLN A 182 -10.50 -3.82 -13.35
C GLN A 182 -9.19 -3.85 -12.55
N VAL A 183 -8.83 -2.74 -11.86
CA VAL A 183 -7.62 -2.65 -11.05
C VAL A 183 -7.78 -3.45 -9.77
N LEU A 184 -6.79 -4.30 -9.47
CA LEU A 184 -6.70 -4.98 -8.18
C LEU A 184 -6.29 -3.98 -7.10
N ARG A 185 -6.98 -4.02 -5.95
CA ARG A 185 -6.82 -3.04 -4.89
C ARG A 185 -6.77 -3.67 -3.51
N GLY A 186 -5.90 -3.16 -2.66
CA GLY A 186 -5.67 -3.62 -1.31
C GLY A 186 -5.98 -2.58 -0.24
N GLN A 187 -6.55 -3.02 0.89
CA GLN A 187 -6.61 -2.21 2.09
C GLN A 187 -5.30 -2.36 2.86
N LEU A 188 -4.58 -1.26 3.01
CA LEU A 188 -3.38 -1.18 3.81
C LEU A 188 -3.75 -0.81 5.26
N SER A 189 -3.17 -1.50 6.25
CA SER A 189 -3.48 -1.26 7.65
C SER A 189 -2.40 -1.77 8.63
N SER A 190 -2.50 -1.31 9.87
CA SER A 190 -1.63 -1.66 11.01
C SER A 190 -2.35 -1.36 12.33
N ALA A 191 -1.65 -1.38 13.47
CA ALA A 191 -2.19 -0.97 14.77
C ALA A 191 -2.33 0.57 14.89
N LEU A 192 -3.10 1.18 13.99
CA LEU A 192 -3.25 2.65 13.82
C LEU A 192 -3.73 3.37 15.08
N THR A 193 -4.51 2.72 15.94
CA THR A 193 -4.97 3.34 17.21
C THR A 193 -3.83 3.64 18.18
N ARG A 194 -2.65 2.99 17.98
CA ARG A 194 -1.46 3.17 18.81
C ARG A 194 -0.40 4.08 18.16
N THR A 195 -0.39 4.19 16.83
CA THR A 195 0.74 4.75 16.08
C THR A 195 0.45 6.07 15.38
N ASN A 196 -0.82 6.48 15.25
CA ASN A 196 -1.18 7.67 14.48
C ASN A 196 -2.23 8.52 15.22
N PRO A 197 -1.83 9.26 16.29
CA PRO A 197 -2.76 10.01 17.13
C PRO A 197 -3.43 11.21 16.44
N GLU A 198 -2.89 11.70 15.35
CA GLU A 198 -3.37 12.90 14.64
C GLU A 198 -4.73 12.67 13.96
N ASN A 199 -5.01 11.46 13.51
CA ASN A 199 -6.29 11.12 12.89
C ASN A 199 -7.36 10.76 13.93
N PRO A 200 -8.67 11.02 13.64
CA PRO A 200 -9.76 10.68 14.54
C PRO A 200 -9.74 9.20 14.97
N PHE A 201 -9.89 8.95 16.28
CA PHE A 201 -9.82 7.58 16.84
C PHE A 201 -10.74 6.59 16.12
N LEU A 202 -11.98 6.98 15.84
CA LEU A 202 -12.95 6.12 15.17
C LEU A 202 -12.50 5.71 13.76
N ALA A 203 -11.93 6.63 12.99
CA ALA A 203 -11.40 6.35 11.66
C ALA A 203 -10.25 5.34 11.75
N ARG A 204 -9.29 5.57 12.67
CA ARG A 204 -8.17 4.65 12.93
C ARG A 204 -8.65 3.27 13.34
N PHE A 205 -9.63 3.21 14.25
CA PHE A 205 -10.24 1.96 14.70
C PHE A 205 -10.88 1.21 13.52
N CYS A 206 -11.69 1.88 12.72
CA CYS A 206 -12.36 1.26 11.58
C CYS A 206 -11.36 0.69 10.55
N VAL A 207 -10.28 1.41 10.23
CA VAL A 207 -9.25 0.92 9.32
C VAL A 207 -8.43 -0.21 9.94
N GLN A 208 -8.03 -0.08 11.21
CA GLN A 208 -7.27 -1.11 11.93
C GLN A 208 -8.02 -2.44 11.98
N PHE A 209 -9.32 -2.41 12.26
CA PHE A 209 -10.17 -3.61 12.34
C PHE A 209 -10.86 -3.96 11.01
N LEU A 210 -10.41 -3.37 9.90
CA LEU A 210 -10.88 -3.66 8.55
C LEU A 210 -12.39 -3.47 8.34
N LEU A 211 -13.06 -2.70 9.20
CA LEU A 211 -14.50 -2.41 9.09
C LEU A 211 -14.80 -1.60 7.82
N THR A 212 -13.83 -0.85 7.34
CA THR A 212 -13.90 -0.08 6.09
C THR A 212 -13.93 -0.96 4.83
N ASN A 213 -13.67 -2.28 4.95
CA ASN A 213 -13.89 -3.21 3.84
C ASN A 213 -15.34 -3.15 3.33
N LEU A 214 -16.30 -2.81 4.20
CA LEU A 214 -17.69 -2.58 3.81
C LEU A 214 -17.85 -1.64 2.63
N ILE A 215 -17.05 -0.57 2.57
CA ILE A 215 -17.16 0.47 1.55
C ILE A 215 -16.16 0.33 0.41
N CYS A 216 -15.01 -0.28 0.64
CA CYS A 216 -13.94 -0.37 -0.35
C CYS A 216 -13.80 -1.75 -1.00
N ARG A 217 -14.29 -2.83 -0.37
CA ARG A 217 -14.26 -4.22 -0.88
C ARG A 217 -12.92 -4.56 -1.55
N PRO A 218 -11.83 -4.63 -0.76
CA PRO A 218 -10.50 -4.86 -1.31
C PRO A 218 -10.35 -6.29 -1.86
N ASP A 219 -9.47 -6.48 -2.84
CA ASP A 219 -9.12 -7.78 -3.42
C ASP A 219 -8.02 -8.50 -2.64
N PHE A 220 -7.27 -7.76 -1.82
CA PHE A 220 -6.25 -8.27 -0.88
C PHE A 220 -6.12 -7.34 0.33
N ILE A 221 -5.54 -7.83 1.40
CA ILE A 221 -5.21 -7.05 2.59
C ILE A 221 -3.69 -6.90 2.67
N SER A 222 -3.20 -5.69 2.91
CA SER A 222 -1.80 -5.41 3.19
C SER A 222 -1.66 -4.99 4.65
N TYR A 223 -1.04 -5.84 5.49
CA TYR A 223 -1.03 -5.61 6.93
C TYR A 223 0.38 -5.71 7.53
N LYS A 224 0.67 -4.81 8.49
CA LYS A 224 1.96 -4.84 9.19
C LYS A 224 2.12 -6.16 9.93
N LEU A 225 3.20 -6.89 9.66
CA LEU A 225 3.42 -8.24 10.19
C LEU A 225 3.35 -8.29 11.72
N ALA A 226 3.94 -7.29 12.40
CA ALA A 226 3.94 -7.23 13.86
C ALA A 226 2.54 -7.10 14.48
N ASP A 227 1.57 -6.60 13.72
CA ASP A 227 0.20 -6.32 14.16
C ASP A 227 -0.81 -7.35 13.59
N ALA A 228 -0.35 -8.35 12.82
CA ALA A 228 -1.20 -9.30 12.11
C ALA A 228 -1.94 -10.32 13.02
N GLY A 229 -1.74 -10.24 14.34
CA GLY A 229 -2.54 -10.97 15.35
C GLY A 229 -3.97 -10.41 15.56
N ASN A 230 -4.34 -9.34 14.85
CA ASN A 230 -5.67 -8.73 14.90
C ASN A 230 -6.77 -9.73 14.49
N PRO A 231 -7.88 -9.85 15.26
CA PRO A 231 -8.98 -10.78 14.95
C PRO A 231 -9.59 -10.59 13.55
N SER A 232 -9.76 -9.34 13.09
CA SER A 232 -10.29 -9.07 11.75
C SER A 232 -9.34 -9.57 10.64
N VAL A 233 -8.03 -9.48 10.87
CA VAL A 233 -7.00 -10.01 9.97
C VAL A 233 -7.08 -11.54 9.93
N TRP A 234 -7.21 -12.17 11.11
CA TRP A 234 -7.35 -13.62 11.22
C TRP A 234 -8.60 -14.11 10.46
N LEU A 235 -9.76 -13.46 10.66
CA LEU A 235 -11.00 -13.81 9.94
C LEU A 235 -10.86 -13.59 8.42
N ASN A 236 -10.26 -12.50 7.99
CA ASN A 236 -10.01 -12.27 6.57
C ASN A 236 -9.12 -13.36 5.96
N HIS A 237 -8.08 -13.77 6.66
CA HIS A 237 -7.14 -14.78 6.19
C HIS A 237 -7.75 -16.19 6.17
N TYR A 238 -8.33 -16.64 7.30
CA TYR A 238 -8.77 -18.03 7.47
C TYR A 238 -10.24 -18.29 7.10
N LEU A 239 -11.14 -17.32 7.27
CA LEU A 239 -12.55 -17.49 6.92
C LEU A 239 -12.81 -17.08 5.47
N TYR A 240 -12.33 -15.88 5.07
CA TYR A 240 -12.54 -15.38 3.70
C TYR A 240 -11.44 -15.82 2.74
N HIS A 241 -10.34 -16.40 3.23
CA HIS A 241 -9.18 -16.82 2.44
C HIS A 241 -8.68 -15.72 1.48
N ILE A 242 -8.67 -14.46 1.95
CA ILE A 242 -8.19 -13.34 1.14
C ILE A 242 -6.67 -13.36 1.05
N PRO A 243 -6.07 -13.07 -0.11
CA PRO A 243 -4.62 -12.91 -0.22
C PRO A 243 -4.09 -11.80 0.70
N MET A 244 -2.97 -12.09 1.36
CA MET A 244 -2.36 -11.20 2.34
C MET A 244 -0.97 -10.77 1.91
N ALA A 245 -0.75 -9.46 1.79
CA ALA A 245 0.58 -8.84 1.78
C ALA A 245 1.00 -8.49 3.20
N VAL A 246 2.26 -8.74 3.54
CA VAL A 246 2.79 -8.36 4.86
C VAL A 246 4.04 -7.50 4.73
N TRP A 247 4.16 -6.49 5.59
CA TRP A 247 5.18 -5.46 5.59
C TRP A 247 5.58 -5.05 7.02
N THR A 248 6.72 -4.44 7.29
CA THR A 248 7.89 -4.50 6.45
C THR A 248 8.82 -5.58 7.00
N LEU A 249 9.26 -6.50 6.17
CA LEU A 249 10.14 -7.59 6.55
C LEU A 249 11.59 -7.07 6.52
N ARG A 250 12.26 -7.01 7.69
CA ARG A 250 13.58 -6.40 7.84
C ARG A 250 14.69 -7.40 8.18
N ASN A 251 14.38 -8.69 8.23
CA ASN A 251 15.35 -9.73 8.51
C ASN A 251 14.84 -11.11 8.06
N GLN A 252 15.78 -12.06 7.95
CA GLN A 252 15.50 -13.42 7.50
C GLN A 252 14.50 -14.19 8.39
N LYS A 253 14.47 -13.92 9.71
CA LYS A 253 13.54 -14.57 10.63
C LYS A 253 12.09 -14.15 10.31
N ALA A 254 11.83 -12.85 10.21
CA ALA A 254 10.52 -12.30 9.84
C ALA A 254 10.10 -12.79 8.45
N TYR A 255 11.03 -12.82 7.49
CA TYR A 255 10.79 -13.29 6.14
C TYR A 255 10.39 -14.78 6.10
N LYS A 256 11.11 -15.66 6.76
CA LYS A 256 10.76 -17.09 6.86
C LYS A 256 9.38 -17.29 7.50
N THR A 257 9.08 -16.56 8.57
CA THR A 257 7.76 -16.60 9.22
C THR A 257 6.65 -16.15 8.25
N ALA A 258 6.87 -15.07 7.51
CA ALA A 258 5.91 -14.54 6.55
C ALA A 258 5.66 -15.53 5.39
N ARG A 259 6.71 -16.14 4.83
CA ARG A 259 6.60 -17.09 3.70
C ARG A 259 5.77 -18.33 4.03
N ASN A 260 5.80 -18.78 5.25
CA ASN A 260 5.05 -19.96 5.68
C ASN A 260 3.55 -19.66 5.87
N LYS A 261 3.16 -18.39 6.01
CA LYS A 261 1.81 -18.02 6.44
C LYS A 261 1.06 -17.10 5.47
N TYR A 262 1.76 -16.24 4.75
CA TYR A 262 1.15 -15.18 3.93
C TYR A 262 1.53 -15.33 2.45
N ASP A 263 1.09 -14.38 1.60
CA ASP A 263 1.09 -14.56 0.15
C ASP A 263 2.00 -13.60 -0.61
N MET A 264 2.24 -12.40 -0.09
CA MET A 264 3.08 -11.37 -0.69
C MET A 264 4.00 -10.78 0.38
N TYR A 265 5.29 -10.57 0.06
CA TYR A 265 6.34 -10.31 1.02
C TYR A 265 7.02 -8.99 0.72
N ILE A 266 6.64 -7.91 1.45
CA ILE A 266 7.23 -6.58 1.28
C ILE A 266 8.42 -6.47 2.23
N PHE A 267 9.64 -6.39 1.66
CA PHE A 267 10.89 -6.48 2.41
C PHE A 267 11.83 -5.31 2.13
N GLU A 268 12.74 -5.04 3.07
CA GLU A 268 13.81 -4.05 2.93
C GLU A 268 15.03 -4.40 3.78
N GLY A 269 16.23 -3.91 3.39
CA GLY A 269 17.44 -3.94 4.21
C GLY A 269 18.14 -5.29 4.32
N PHE A 270 17.73 -6.31 3.55
CA PHE A 270 18.43 -7.60 3.49
C PHE A 270 18.19 -8.30 2.14
N SER A 271 19.01 -9.31 1.80
CA SER A 271 18.82 -10.13 0.60
C SER A 271 17.83 -11.26 0.85
N VAL A 272 16.89 -11.47 -0.06
CA VAL A 272 15.91 -12.59 -0.05
C VAL A 272 16.39 -13.82 -0.84
N LYS A 273 17.57 -13.73 -1.45
CA LYS A 273 18.23 -14.82 -2.20
C LYS A 273 19.25 -15.52 -1.33
#